data_22818c4ac5fd9ad22c4438e49e058315
#
_entry.id   22818c4ac5fd9ad22c4438e49e058315
#
_cell.length_a   1.000
_cell.length_b   1.000
_cell.length_c   1.000
_cell.angle_alpha   90.00
_cell.angle_beta   90.00
_cell.angle_gamma   90.00
#
_symmetry.space_group_name_H-M   'P 1'
#
loop_
_entity.id
_entity.type
_entity.pdbx_description
1 polymer ?
#
loop_
_entity_poly.entity_id
_entity_poly.type
_entity_poly.pdbx_seq_one_letter_code
_entity_poly.pdbx_strand_id
1 'polypeptide(L)'
;MRHTRRSVIARTSREFGALDRLLGRLHPADWRRRVPRPPTREPWTVKDALAHIVYWKAHTARVIRGERRLPEMRGLDVNAINQLIYRRWRRRPPRAVLAWHREVHADVLRTLARPPAAWFSRRERGAGWPGDFDGHSAAHRVKDIAAALADLSET
;
A
#
# COMPACT_ATOMS: atom_id res chain seq x y z
N MET A 1 -2.04 -2.59 22.62
CA MET A 1 -3.14 -3.33 21.96
C MET A 1 -2.65 -4.73 21.61
N ARG A 2 -3.45 -5.72 21.83
CA ARG A 2 -3.09 -7.12 21.53
C ARG A 2 -3.55 -7.46 20.11
N HIS A 3 -2.62 -7.79 19.23
CA HIS A 3 -2.96 -8.25 17.88
C HIS A 3 -3.35 -9.73 17.91
N THR A 4 -4.39 -10.08 17.15
CA THR A 4 -4.78 -11.45 16.86
C THR A 4 -4.89 -11.62 15.34
N ARG A 5 -4.80 -12.85 14.85
CA ARG A 5 -5.04 -13.11 13.42
C ARG A 5 -6.35 -12.49 12.96
N ARG A 6 -7.42 -12.73 13.73
CA ARG A 6 -8.76 -12.21 13.41
C ARG A 6 -8.79 -10.68 13.35
N SER A 7 -8.19 -9.98 14.32
CA SER A 7 -8.18 -8.52 14.36
C SER A 7 -7.36 -7.92 13.20
N VAL A 8 -6.24 -8.54 12.88
CA VAL A 8 -5.37 -8.10 11.78
C VAL A 8 -6.06 -8.31 10.43
N ILE A 9 -6.64 -9.47 10.18
CA ILE A 9 -7.39 -9.74 8.95
C ILE A 9 -8.58 -8.78 8.82
N ALA A 10 -9.31 -8.53 9.91
CA ALA A 10 -10.45 -7.61 9.91
C ALA A 10 -10.05 -6.18 9.54
N ARG A 11 -8.97 -5.64 10.13
CA ARG A 11 -8.46 -4.30 9.79
C ARG A 11 -7.95 -4.22 8.35
N THR A 12 -7.17 -5.22 7.94
CA THR A 12 -6.62 -5.33 6.58
C THR A 12 -7.74 -5.34 5.54
N SER A 13 -8.77 -6.15 5.75
CA SER A 13 -9.91 -6.27 4.84
C SER A 13 -10.77 -5.02 4.81
N ARG A 14 -10.93 -4.36 5.96
CA ARG A 14 -11.67 -3.08 6.04
C ARG A 14 -10.97 -1.98 5.26
N GLU A 15 -9.67 -1.84 5.42
CA GLU A 15 -8.90 -0.84 4.66
C GLU A 15 -8.87 -1.17 3.17
N PHE A 16 -8.67 -2.43 2.81
CA PHE A 16 -8.78 -2.84 1.41
C PHE A 16 -10.14 -2.45 0.82
N GLY A 17 -11.23 -2.74 1.52
CA GLY A 17 -12.57 -2.38 1.08
C GLY A 17 -12.78 -0.87 0.93
N ALA A 18 -12.25 -0.06 1.85
CA ALA A 18 -12.31 1.40 1.77
C ALA A 18 -11.55 1.93 0.55
N LEU A 19 -10.34 1.44 0.33
CA LEU A 19 -9.52 1.81 -0.83
C LEU A 19 -10.18 1.33 -2.12
N ASP A 20 -10.62 0.08 -2.20
CA ASP A 20 -11.22 -0.50 -3.41
C ASP A 20 -12.51 0.24 -3.80
N ARG A 21 -13.35 0.63 -2.85
CA ARG A 21 -14.54 1.44 -3.12
C ARG A 21 -14.19 2.82 -3.65
N LEU A 22 -13.16 3.47 -3.09
CA LEU A 22 -12.70 4.77 -3.59
C LEU A 22 -12.21 4.65 -5.03
N LEU A 23 -11.39 3.64 -5.32
CA LEU A 23 -10.86 3.39 -6.67
C LEU A 23 -11.97 3.07 -7.68
N GLY A 24 -13.03 2.38 -7.25
CA GLY A 24 -14.18 2.05 -8.11
C GLY A 24 -15.02 3.25 -8.53
N ARG A 25 -14.86 4.41 -7.87
CA ARG A 25 -15.54 5.67 -8.22
C ARG A 25 -14.71 6.58 -9.13
N LEU A 26 -13.48 6.22 -9.44
CA LEU A 26 -12.62 7.04 -10.28
C LEU A 26 -13.03 6.99 -11.76
N HIS A 27 -13.12 8.16 -12.36
CA HIS A 27 -13.17 8.30 -13.80
C HIS A 27 -11.77 8.16 -14.41
N PRO A 28 -11.64 7.85 -15.72
CA PRO A 28 -10.33 7.69 -16.36
C PRO A 28 -9.38 8.88 -16.15
N ALA A 29 -9.91 10.11 -16.14
CA ALA A 29 -9.11 11.32 -15.92
C ALA A 29 -8.57 11.43 -14.49
N ASP A 30 -9.26 10.89 -13.50
CA ASP A 30 -8.88 10.99 -12.09
C ASP A 30 -7.57 10.26 -11.80
N TRP A 31 -7.27 9.20 -12.52
CA TRP A 31 -6.03 8.45 -12.36
C TRP A 31 -4.77 9.27 -12.65
N ARG A 32 -4.88 10.33 -13.43
CA ARG A 32 -3.78 11.23 -13.81
C ARG A 32 -3.68 12.46 -12.91
N ARG A 33 -4.58 12.63 -11.95
CA ARG A 33 -4.52 13.75 -11.00
C ARG A 33 -3.28 13.65 -10.15
N ARG A 34 -2.66 14.80 -9.90
CA ARG A 34 -1.51 14.91 -9.01
C ARG A 34 -1.97 14.79 -7.56
N VAL A 35 -1.25 13.98 -6.79
CA VAL A 35 -1.40 13.95 -5.35
C VAL A 35 -0.58 15.09 -4.72
N PRO A 36 -0.99 15.62 -3.53
CA PRO A 36 -0.24 16.68 -2.85
C PRO A 36 1.16 16.17 -2.44
N ARG A 37 2.19 16.77 -3.03
CA ARG A 37 3.60 16.46 -2.71
C ARG A 37 4.46 17.70 -2.85
N PRO A 38 5.57 17.81 -2.08
CA PRO A 38 6.54 18.88 -2.28
C PRO A 38 7.11 18.89 -3.71
N PRO A 39 7.39 20.08 -4.30
CA PRO A 39 7.97 20.16 -5.65
C PRO A 39 9.32 19.45 -5.83
N THR A 40 10.02 19.22 -4.71
CA THR A 40 11.33 18.52 -4.68
C THR A 40 11.20 16.99 -4.80
N ARG A 41 9.98 16.45 -4.78
CA ARG A 41 9.71 15.02 -4.90
C ARG A 41 9.14 14.67 -6.28
N GLU A 42 9.21 13.39 -6.65
CA GLU A 42 8.61 12.92 -7.88
C GLU A 42 7.12 13.30 -7.93
N PRO A 43 6.62 13.71 -9.11
CA PRO A 43 5.25 14.18 -9.27
C PRO A 43 4.26 12.99 -9.38
N TRP A 44 3.94 12.39 -8.26
CA TRP A 44 3.01 11.26 -8.24
C TRP A 44 1.61 11.66 -8.67
N THR A 45 1.01 10.77 -9.44
CA THR A 45 -0.43 10.75 -9.71
C THR A 45 -1.15 9.83 -8.72
N VAL A 46 -2.47 9.82 -8.78
CA VAL A 46 -3.31 8.85 -8.03
C VAL A 46 -2.87 7.41 -8.29
N LYS A 47 -2.58 7.08 -9.56
CA LYS A 47 -2.07 5.75 -9.92
C LYS A 47 -0.73 5.44 -9.25
N ASP A 48 0.19 6.40 -9.19
CA ASP A 48 1.50 6.21 -8.58
C ASP A 48 1.38 6.01 -7.06
N ALA A 49 0.48 6.75 -6.41
CA ALA A 49 0.17 6.57 -5.00
C ALA A 49 -0.38 5.16 -4.72
N LEU A 50 -1.26 4.65 -5.57
CA LEU A 50 -1.76 3.28 -5.46
C LEU A 50 -0.62 2.26 -5.63
N ALA A 51 0.23 2.42 -6.61
CA ALA A 51 1.37 1.53 -6.82
C ALA A 51 2.30 1.50 -5.60
N HIS A 52 2.54 2.64 -4.98
CA HIS A 52 3.30 2.74 -3.73
C HIS A 52 2.65 1.95 -2.59
N ILE A 53 1.34 2.12 -2.38
CA ILE A 53 0.59 1.38 -1.37
C ILE A 53 0.71 -0.14 -1.60
N VAL A 54 0.47 -0.58 -2.82
CA VAL A 54 0.47 -2.02 -3.18
C VAL A 54 1.85 -2.64 -3.02
N TYR A 55 2.90 -1.92 -3.45
CA TYR A 55 4.27 -2.40 -3.30
C TYR A 55 4.61 -2.69 -1.84
N TRP A 56 4.32 -1.76 -0.94
CA TRP A 56 4.65 -1.93 0.47
C TRP A 56 3.84 -3.03 1.15
N LYS A 57 2.60 -3.26 0.73
CA LYS A 57 1.83 -4.44 1.17
C LYS A 57 2.50 -5.74 0.70
N ALA A 58 2.89 -5.82 -0.56
CA ALA A 58 3.60 -6.97 -1.10
C ALA A 58 4.93 -7.20 -0.37
N HIS A 59 5.68 -6.14 -0.09
CA HIS A 59 6.93 -6.21 0.66
C HIS A 59 6.70 -6.74 2.09
N THR A 60 5.71 -6.22 2.81
CA THR A 60 5.38 -6.69 4.16
C THR A 60 4.99 -8.17 4.17
N ALA A 61 4.21 -8.62 3.19
CA ALA A 61 3.87 -10.04 3.05
C ALA A 61 5.12 -10.91 2.84
N ARG A 62 6.07 -10.47 2.02
CA ARG A 62 7.35 -11.17 1.82
C ARG A 62 8.15 -11.28 3.12
N VAL A 63 8.22 -10.19 3.89
CA VAL A 63 8.91 -10.17 5.20
C VAL A 63 8.27 -11.17 6.16
N ILE A 64 6.95 -11.23 6.24
CA ILE A 64 6.23 -12.18 7.11
C ILE A 64 6.54 -13.62 6.70
N ARG A 65 6.65 -13.91 5.41
CA ARG A 65 7.01 -15.25 4.90
C ARG A 65 8.50 -15.59 5.06
N GLY A 66 9.32 -14.66 5.56
CA GLY A 66 10.77 -14.85 5.70
C GLY A 66 11.52 -14.84 4.37
N GLU A 67 10.93 -14.30 3.32
CA GLU A 67 11.59 -14.18 2.02
C GLU A 67 12.63 -13.07 2.01
N ARG A 68 13.68 -13.25 1.23
CA ARG A 68 14.70 -12.22 1.04
C ARG A 68 14.14 -11.05 0.25
N ARG A 69 14.73 -9.85 0.45
CA ARG A 69 14.46 -8.70 -0.41
C ARG A 69 14.72 -9.06 -1.88
N LEU A 70 13.91 -8.51 -2.76
CA LEU A 70 14.16 -8.59 -4.20
C LEU A 70 15.58 -8.09 -4.52
N PRO A 71 16.31 -8.75 -5.44
CA PRO A 71 17.70 -8.37 -5.75
C PRO A 71 17.89 -6.90 -6.07
N GLU A 72 16.96 -6.31 -6.82
CA GLU A 72 16.99 -4.89 -7.22
C GLU A 72 16.76 -3.91 -6.06
N MET A 73 16.29 -4.40 -4.91
CA MET A 73 16.04 -3.58 -3.72
C MET A 73 17.14 -3.67 -2.67
N ARG A 74 18.10 -4.57 -2.88
CA ARG A 74 19.18 -4.79 -1.89
C ARG A 74 20.08 -3.58 -1.81
N GLY A 75 20.41 -3.17 -0.59
CA GLY A 75 21.29 -2.04 -0.33
C GLY A 75 20.67 -0.66 -0.56
N LEU A 76 19.38 -0.58 -0.92
CA LEU A 76 18.66 0.67 -1.09
C LEU A 76 17.98 1.10 0.20
N ASP A 77 18.00 2.40 0.49
CA ASP A 77 17.17 3.01 1.52
C ASP A 77 15.71 3.16 1.05
N VAL A 78 14.81 3.55 1.95
CA VAL A 78 13.38 3.71 1.65
C VAL A 78 13.13 4.72 0.52
N ASN A 79 13.87 5.84 0.50
CA ASN A 79 13.71 6.85 -0.54
C ASN A 79 14.09 6.31 -1.92
N ALA A 80 15.22 5.60 -2.01
CA ALA A 80 15.66 4.99 -3.26
C ALA A 80 14.70 3.89 -3.74
N ILE A 81 14.13 3.11 -2.82
CA ILE A 81 13.09 2.13 -3.14
C ILE A 81 11.84 2.83 -3.68
N ASN A 82 11.37 3.89 -3.04
CA ASN A 82 10.20 4.64 -3.50
C ASN A 82 10.40 5.23 -4.90
N GLN A 83 11.60 5.74 -5.20
CA GLN A 83 11.95 6.21 -6.55
C GLN A 83 11.94 5.08 -7.58
N LEU A 84 12.42 3.89 -7.21
CA LEU A 84 12.42 2.73 -8.09
C LEU A 84 10.98 2.27 -8.39
N ILE A 85 10.10 2.24 -7.39
CA ILE A 85 8.68 1.93 -7.56
C ILE A 85 8.05 2.91 -8.54
N TYR A 86 8.25 4.20 -8.34
CA TYR A 86 7.74 5.24 -9.22
C TYR A 86 8.20 5.04 -10.66
N ARG A 87 9.50 4.87 -10.91
CA ARG A 87 10.05 4.66 -12.25
C ARG A 87 9.50 3.41 -12.92
N ARG A 88 9.27 2.32 -12.16
CA ARG A 88 8.76 1.06 -12.69
C ARG A 88 7.29 1.15 -13.09
N TRP A 89 6.47 1.84 -12.29
CA TRP A 89 5.02 1.81 -12.43
C TRP A 89 4.43 3.04 -13.16
N ARG A 90 5.15 4.14 -13.27
CA ARG A 90 4.62 5.39 -13.86
C ARG A 90 4.11 5.22 -15.30
N ARG A 91 4.66 4.31 -16.06
CA ARG A 91 4.24 4.04 -17.45
C ARG A 91 3.20 2.92 -17.57
N ARG A 92 2.89 2.23 -16.48
CA ARG A 92 1.88 1.19 -16.47
C ARG A 92 0.47 1.79 -16.41
N PRO A 93 -0.52 1.21 -17.14
CA PRO A 93 -1.89 1.72 -17.12
C PRO A 93 -2.56 1.45 -15.77
N PRO A 94 -3.59 2.24 -15.40
CA PRO A 94 -4.35 2.05 -14.15
C PRO A 94 -4.88 0.63 -13.97
N ARG A 95 -5.35 -0.01 -15.04
CA ARG A 95 -5.84 -1.40 -14.98
C ARG A 95 -4.80 -2.39 -14.48
N ALA A 96 -3.52 -2.18 -14.83
CA ALA A 96 -2.44 -3.06 -14.37
C ALA A 96 -2.21 -2.91 -12.87
N VAL A 97 -2.26 -1.68 -12.35
CA VAL A 97 -2.09 -1.41 -10.92
C VAL A 97 -3.31 -1.91 -10.13
N LEU A 98 -4.53 -1.77 -10.67
CA LEU A 98 -5.75 -2.33 -10.06
C LEU A 98 -5.71 -3.86 -9.97
N ALA A 99 -5.28 -4.53 -11.02
CA ALA A 99 -5.12 -5.98 -11.00
C ALA A 99 -4.12 -6.39 -9.91
N TRP A 100 -2.99 -5.73 -9.85
CA TRP A 100 -1.97 -5.96 -8.83
C TRP A 100 -2.48 -5.68 -7.41
N HIS A 101 -3.24 -4.61 -7.21
CA HIS A 101 -3.90 -4.29 -5.94
C HIS A 101 -4.75 -5.47 -5.42
N ARG A 102 -5.53 -6.10 -6.29
CA ARG A 102 -6.37 -7.25 -5.93
C ARG A 102 -5.58 -8.53 -5.71
N GLU A 103 -4.59 -8.79 -6.54
CA GLU A 103 -3.68 -9.93 -6.39
C GLU A 103 -2.91 -9.88 -5.07
N VAL A 104 -2.35 -8.72 -4.73
CA VAL A 104 -1.59 -8.54 -3.49
C VAL A 104 -2.50 -8.68 -2.27
N HIS A 105 -3.73 -8.19 -2.32
CA HIS A 105 -4.67 -8.40 -1.21
C HIS A 105 -4.94 -9.89 -0.97
N ALA A 106 -5.19 -10.66 -2.02
CA ALA A 106 -5.37 -12.10 -1.90
C ALA A 106 -4.11 -12.78 -1.33
N ASP A 107 -2.93 -12.36 -1.75
CA ASP A 107 -1.66 -12.87 -1.23
C ASP A 107 -1.44 -12.50 0.25
N VAL A 108 -1.80 -11.29 0.65
CA VAL A 108 -1.77 -10.84 2.06
C VAL A 108 -2.66 -11.72 2.94
N LEU A 109 -3.88 -12.03 2.50
CA LEU A 109 -4.78 -12.90 3.26
C LEU A 109 -4.23 -14.32 3.38
N ARG A 110 -3.67 -14.87 2.32
CA ARG A 110 -2.99 -16.19 2.37
C ARG A 110 -1.80 -16.17 3.31
N THR A 111 -1.02 -15.09 3.30
CA THR A 111 0.14 -14.91 4.17
C THR A 111 -0.27 -14.85 5.63
N LEU A 112 -1.32 -14.10 5.97
CA LEU A 112 -1.82 -13.96 7.34
C LEU A 112 -2.45 -15.24 7.90
N ALA A 113 -2.82 -16.19 7.05
CA ALA A 113 -3.35 -17.49 7.47
C ALA A 113 -2.26 -18.44 8.03
N ARG A 114 -1.00 -18.21 7.73
CA ARG A 114 0.12 -19.14 8.01
C ARG A 114 0.76 -19.00 9.40
N PRO A 115 1.06 -17.80 9.93
CA PRO A 115 1.78 -17.68 11.19
C PRO A 115 1.00 -18.29 12.35
N PRO A 116 1.68 -18.88 13.36
CA PRO A 116 1.01 -19.37 14.56
C PRO A 116 0.41 -18.20 15.35
N ALA A 117 -0.57 -18.48 16.22
CA ALA A 117 -1.24 -17.47 17.04
C ALA A 117 -0.25 -16.61 17.86
N ALA A 118 0.82 -17.22 18.36
CA ALA A 118 1.86 -16.52 19.13
C ALA A 118 2.59 -15.43 18.30
N TRP A 119 2.65 -15.57 16.97
CA TRP A 119 3.25 -14.54 16.12
C TRP A 119 2.48 -13.22 16.21
N PHE A 120 1.16 -13.26 16.27
CA PHE A 120 0.31 -12.06 16.37
C PHE A 120 0.38 -11.38 17.73
N SER A 121 0.71 -12.11 18.79
CA SER A 121 0.83 -11.55 20.14
C SER A 121 2.22 -11.04 20.50
N ARG A 122 3.13 -10.99 19.55
CA ARG A 122 4.48 -10.43 19.72
C ARG A 122 4.41 -9.01 20.26
N ARG A 123 5.22 -8.76 21.28
CA ARG A 123 5.52 -7.38 21.69
C ARG A 123 6.65 -6.87 20.80
N GLU A 124 6.41 -5.73 20.18
CA GLU A 124 7.46 -5.08 19.40
C GLU A 124 8.38 -4.29 20.30
N ARG A 125 9.66 -4.37 19.96
CA ARG A 125 10.68 -3.49 20.51
C ARG A 125 11.11 -2.57 19.37
N GLY A 126 10.63 -1.32 19.37
CA GLY A 126 11.16 -0.24 18.55
C GLY A 126 10.34 0.11 17.29
N ALA A 127 10.46 -0.59 16.22
CA ALA A 127 10.03 -0.12 14.90
C ALA A 127 8.66 -0.64 14.42
N GLY A 128 7.59 -0.42 15.12
CA GLY A 128 6.24 -0.74 14.66
C GLY A 128 5.96 -2.25 14.45
N TRP A 129 4.71 -2.65 14.50
CA TRP A 129 4.33 -4.05 14.35
C TRP A 129 4.48 -4.52 12.89
N PRO A 130 5.19 -5.64 12.58
CA PRO A 130 5.55 -6.03 11.22
C PRO A 130 4.39 -6.42 10.32
N GLY A 131 3.20 -6.60 10.86
CA GLY A 131 1.99 -6.99 10.12
C GLY A 131 1.06 -5.85 9.76
N ASP A 132 1.54 -4.62 9.67
CA ASP A 132 0.72 -3.47 9.27
C ASP A 132 0.43 -3.48 7.77
N PHE A 133 -0.81 -3.85 7.42
CA PHE A 133 -1.37 -3.74 6.07
C PHE A 133 -2.46 -2.68 5.98
N ASP A 134 -2.80 -2.00 7.05
CA ASP A 134 -3.88 -1.03 7.12
C ASP A 134 -3.41 0.40 7.36
N GLY A 135 -2.52 0.63 8.32
CA GLY A 135 -2.13 1.99 8.71
C GLY A 135 -1.45 2.79 7.60
N HIS A 136 -0.44 2.23 6.96
CA HIS A 136 0.25 2.86 5.84
C HIS A 136 -0.69 3.10 4.65
N SER A 137 -1.51 2.12 4.31
CA SER A 137 -2.51 2.23 3.24
C SER A 137 -3.52 3.33 3.54
N ALA A 138 -4.10 3.36 4.74
CA ALA A 138 -5.07 4.38 5.15
C ALA A 138 -4.48 5.79 5.10
N ALA A 139 -3.25 5.97 5.56
CA ALA A 139 -2.58 7.26 5.51
C ALA A 139 -2.45 7.79 4.07
N HIS A 140 -1.99 6.96 3.14
CA HIS A 140 -1.85 7.35 1.73
C HIS A 140 -3.20 7.46 1.01
N ARG A 141 -4.17 6.61 1.35
CA ARG A 141 -5.53 6.72 0.81
C ARG A 141 -6.15 8.09 1.13
N VAL A 142 -6.01 8.55 2.37
CA VAL A 142 -6.61 9.80 2.82
C VAL A 142 -5.85 11.02 2.31
N LYS A 143 -4.55 11.10 2.58
CA LYS A 143 -3.77 12.32 2.30
C LYS A 143 -3.27 12.45 0.87
N ASP A 144 -3.26 11.38 0.10
CA ASP A 144 -2.84 11.42 -1.30
C ASP A 144 -4.04 11.26 -2.24
N ILE A 145 -4.69 10.09 -2.24
CA ILE A 145 -5.73 9.77 -3.23
C ILE A 145 -7.00 10.58 -2.99
N ALA A 146 -7.56 10.52 -1.79
CA ALA A 146 -8.77 11.27 -1.47
C ALA A 146 -8.54 12.79 -1.57
N ALA A 147 -7.38 13.28 -1.13
CA ALA A 147 -7.03 14.69 -1.26
C ALA A 147 -6.94 15.17 -2.72
N ALA A 148 -6.38 14.34 -3.60
CA ALA A 148 -6.33 14.66 -5.05
C ALA A 148 -7.72 14.75 -5.69
N LEU A 149 -8.73 14.09 -5.12
CA LEU A 149 -10.10 14.10 -5.60
C LEU A 149 -10.96 15.21 -4.95
N ALA A 150 -10.59 15.69 -3.77
CA ALA A 150 -11.35 16.70 -3.04
C ALA A 150 -11.34 18.07 -3.73
N ASP A 151 -10.28 18.40 -4.48
CA ASP A 151 -10.17 19.66 -5.24
C ASP A 151 -11.25 19.84 -6.32
N LEU A 152 -12.10 18.83 -6.54
CA LEU A 152 -13.25 18.90 -7.46
C LEU A 152 -14.50 19.48 -6.84
N SER A 153 -14.57 19.58 -5.51
CA SER A 153 -15.78 20.03 -4.81
C SER A 153 -15.84 21.53 -4.64
N GLU A 154 -14.78 22.26 -5.01
CA GLU A 154 -14.66 23.72 -4.86
C GLU A 154 -14.72 24.50 -6.19
N THR A 155 -14.98 23.83 -7.31
CA THR A 155 -15.23 24.44 -8.62
C THR A 155 -16.65 24.16 -9.11
#